data_09986f36a371114f8f415fbdaafc3a8f
#
_entry.id   09986f36a371114f8f415fbdaafc3a8f
#
_cell.length_a   1.000
_cell.length_b   1.000
_cell.length_c   1.000
_cell.angle_alpha   90.00
_cell.angle_beta   90.00
_cell.angle_gamma   90.00
#
_symmetry.space_group_name_H-M   'P 1'
#
loop_
_entity.id
_entity.type
_entity.pdbx_description
1 polymer ?
#
loop_
_entity_poly.entity_id
_entity_poly.type
_entity_poly.pdbx_seq_one_letter_code
_entity_poly.pdbx_strand_id
1 'polypeptide(L)'
;LARKLTHKSEEMKVSIDKYGDGYRIVKDWFQLLDMDVKKAKKYISNHFRGDQEKYNSAFCSINLFNHRMKFISVDTTSYRLHCNLTNINAELRKFFTVDGQKLAQVDISNSQPLFLGMVMKSNTTVDPVELNKYLKLVCSGQFYEYLAEKAPGTPFDLKNDEVRKKFKKSIFSGVLFDENRIKLSKWELLFQNEFPTI
;
A
#
# COMPACT_ATOMS: atom_id res chain seq x y z
N LEU A 1 1.62 27.80 7.62
CA LEU A 1 1.33 26.34 7.41
C LEU A 1 -0.17 26.09 7.32
N ALA A 2 -1.00 26.59 8.25
CA ALA A 2 -2.45 26.40 8.27
C ALA A 2 -3.13 26.93 6.99
N ARG A 3 -2.76 28.14 6.49
CA ARG A 3 -3.30 28.69 5.24
C ARG A 3 -2.96 27.86 3.99
N LYS A 4 -1.75 27.27 3.92
CA LYS A 4 -1.37 26.36 2.81
C LYS A 4 -2.16 25.05 2.85
N LEU A 5 -2.51 24.57 4.04
CA LEU A 5 -3.27 23.33 4.21
C LEU A 5 -4.76 23.54 3.89
N THR A 6 -5.36 24.69 4.25
CA THR A 6 -6.75 25.00 3.90
C THR A 6 -6.92 25.21 2.40
N HIS A 7 -6.02 25.95 1.73
CA HIS A 7 -6.06 26.12 0.28
C HIS A 7 -5.92 24.79 -0.46
N LYS A 8 -5.00 23.93 -0.01
CA LYS A 8 -4.83 22.58 -0.54
C LYS A 8 -6.07 21.69 -0.31
N SER A 9 -6.80 21.87 0.80
CA SER A 9 -8.02 21.09 1.08
C SER A 9 -9.20 21.49 0.18
N GLU A 10 -9.29 22.74 -0.25
CA GLU A 10 -10.33 23.23 -1.19
C GLU A 10 -10.04 22.82 -2.63
N GLU A 11 -8.80 22.95 -3.09
CA GLU A 11 -8.39 22.42 -4.40
C GLU A 11 -8.57 20.90 -4.51
N MET A 12 -8.34 20.16 -3.41
CA MET A 12 -8.51 18.71 -3.34
C MET A 12 -9.97 18.25 -3.38
N LYS A 13 -10.92 19.06 -2.88
CA LYS A 13 -12.37 18.73 -2.97
C LYS A 13 -12.86 18.62 -4.40
N VAL A 14 -12.36 19.47 -5.30
CA VAL A 14 -12.70 19.47 -6.72
C VAL A 14 -12.02 18.32 -7.48
N SER A 15 -10.89 17.84 -6.99
CA SER A 15 -10.03 16.87 -7.69
C SER A 15 -10.51 15.42 -7.60
N ILE A 16 -11.16 15.00 -6.50
CA ILE A 16 -11.50 13.59 -6.27
C ILE A 16 -12.69 13.14 -7.11
N ASP A 17 -13.66 14.00 -7.30
CA ASP A 17 -14.89 13.66 -8.01
C ASP A 17 -14.66 13.30 -9.49
N LYS A 18 -13.54 13.74 -10.08
CA LYS A 18 -13.11 13.36 -11.44
C LYS A 18 -12.57 11.94 -11.59
N TYR A 19 -12.22 11.28 -10.49
CA TYR A 19 -11.63 9.92 -10.52
C TYR A 19 -12.68 8.80 -10.45
N GLY A 20 -13.98 9.14 -10.43
CA GLY A 20 -15.07 8.18 -10.47
C GLY A 20 -15.70 7.84 -9.12
N ASP A 21 -16.74 7.02 -9.17
CA ASP A 21 -17.64 6.76 -8.04
C ASP A 21 -16.93 6.12 -6.83
N GLY A 22 -15.95 5.27 -7.04
CA GLY A 22 -15.23 4.65 -5.94
C GLY A 22 -14.53 5.65 -5.03
N TYR A 23 -13.92 6.69 -5.60
CA TYR A 23 -13.28 7.74 -4.80
C TYR A 23 -14.30 8.65 -4.11
N ARG A 24 -15.45 8.88 -4.73
CA ARG A 24 -16.55 9.65 -4.14
C ARG A 24 -17.10 8.94 -2.90
N ILE A 25 -17.36 7.63 -2.99
CA ILE A 25 -17.81 6.82 -1.85
C ILE A 25 -16.81 6.90 -0.70
N VAL A 26 -15.51 6.75 -0.98
CA VAL A 26 -14.46 6.85 0.05
C VAL A 26 -14.42 8.24 0.67
N LYS A 27 -14.60 9.31 -0.13
CA LYS A 27 -14.67 10.69 0.35
C LYS A 27 -15.83 10.89 1.34
N ASP A 28 -17.01 10.38 1.01
CA ASP A 28 -18.20 10.49 1.86
C ASP A 28 -17.99 9.74 3.19
N TRP A 29 -17.47 8.53 3.13
CA TRP A 29 -17.13 7.76 4.34
C TRP A 29 -16.05 8.45 5.18
N PHE A 30 -15.07 9.09 4.54
CA PHE A 30 -14.02 9.81 5.22
C PHE A 30 -14.54 11.00 6.03
N GLN A 31 -15.68 11.60 5.67
CA GLN A 31 -16.32 12.66 6.47
C GLN A 31 -16.81 12.12 7.83
N LEU A 32 -17.23 10.87 7.89
CA LEU A 32 -17.72 10.19 9.10
C LEU A 32 -16.57 9.70 10.00
N LEU A 33 -15.33 9.76 9.50
CA LEU A 33 -14.16 9.30 10.25
C LEU A 33 -13.92 10.22 11.46
N ASP A 34 -13.78 9.63 12.63
CA ASP A 34 -13.46 10.31 13.89
C ASP A 34 -12.27 9.61 14.58
N MET A 35 -11.71 10.27 15.61
CA MET A 35 -10.57 9.76 16.37
C MET A 35 -10.74 10.01 17.87
N ASP A 36 -10.46 9.01 18.68
CA ASP A 36 -10.29 9.20 20.13
C ASP A 36 -8.93 9.88 20.41
N VAL A 37 -8.94 11.21 20.26
CA VAL A 37 -7.76 12.06 20.41
C VAL A 37 -7.13 11.93 21.80
N LYS A 38 -7.96 11.76 22.84
CA LYS A 38 -7.45 11.64 24.23
C LYS A 38 -6.64 10.37 24.40
N LYS A 39 -7.18 9.24 23.95
CA LYS A 39 -6.46 7.95 23.99
C LYS A 39 -5.24 7.94 23.07
N ALA A 40 -5.33 8.51 21.87
CA ALA A 40 -4.21 8.61 20.95
C ALA A 40 -3.06 9.44 21.56
N LYS A 41 -3.32 10.60 22.15
CA LYS A 41 -2.31 11.43 22.85
C LYS A 41 -1.67 10.69 24.03
N LYS A 42 -2.47 10.01 24.86
CA LYS A 42 -1.96 9.19 25.97
C LYS A 42 -1.06 8.06 25.45
N TYR A 43 -1.44 7.43 24.36
CA TYR A 43 -0.67 6.35 23.75
C TYR A 43 0.71 6.83 23.30
N ILE A 44 0.82 7.91 22.52
CA ILE A 44 2.13 8.41 22.06
C ILE A 44 3.02 8.87 23.21
N SER A 45 2.44 9.48 24.27
CA SER A 45 3.18 9.86 25.47
C SER A 45 3.79 8.68 26.21
N ASN A 46 3.19 7.50 26.11
CA ASN A 46 3.68 6.30 26.79
C ASN A 46 4.64 5.48 25.94
N HIS A 47 4.45 5.45 24.59
CA HIS A 47 5.14 4.51 23.73
C HIS A 47 6.19 5.16 22.82
N PHE A 48 6.12 6.48 22.60
CA PHE A 48 7.02 7.17 21.67
C PHE A 48 7.99 8.14 22.36
N ARG A 49 8.04 8.15 23.71
CA ARG A 49 8.92 9.06 24.46
C ARG A 49 10.39 8.96 24.13
N GLY A 50 10.87 7.78 23.75
CA GLY A 50 12.28 7.52 23.39
C GLY A 50 12.63 7.94 21.97
N ASP A 51 11.64 8.31 21.14
CA ASP A 51 11.82 8.71 19.74
C ASP A 51 11.09 10.03 19.52
N GLN A 52 11.85 11.12 19.63
CA GLN A 52 11.29 12.48 19.55
C GLN A 52 10.71 12.79 18.17
N GLU A 53 11.32 12.27 17.10
CA GLU A 53 10.83 12.47 15.71
C GLU A 53 9.50 11.76 15.52
N LYS A 54 9.42 10.49 15.91
CA LYS A 54 8.19 9.69 15.87
C LYS A 54 7.08 10.32 16.72
N TYR A 55 7.43 10.80 17.93
CA TYR A 55 6.48 11.48 18.81
C TYR A 55 5.93 12.76 18.16
N ASN A 56 6.79 13.64 17.67
CA ASN A 56 6.40 14.90 17.06
C ASN A 56 5.53 14.70 15.81
N SER A 57 5.91 13.76 14.94
CA SER A 57 5.14 13.41 13.75
C SER A 57 3.74 12.91 14.11
N ALA A 58 3.65 12.00 15.09
CA ALA A 58 2.39 11.46 15.58
C ALA A 58 1.52 12.55 16.24
N PHE A 59 2.12 13.40 17.06
CA PHE A 59 1.43 14.51 17.74
C PHE A 59 0.86 15.51 16.73
N CYS A 60 1.63 15.89 15.72
CA CYS A 60 1.15 16.74 14.63
C CYS A 60 -0.03 16.11 13.89
N SER A 61 0.06 14.83 13.56
CA SER A 61 -1.03 14.11 12.86
C SER A 61 -2.32 14.06 13.68
N ILE A 62 -2.22 13.79 15.00
CA ILE A 62 -3.37 13.80 15.91
C ILE A 62 -3.98 15.19 16.01
N ASN A 63 -3.15 16.26 16.12
CA ASN A 63 -3.66 17.62 16.23
C ASN A 63 -4.34 18.11 14.94
N LEU A 64 -3.82 17.76 13.76
CA LEU A 64 -4.49 18.06 12.50
C LEU A 64 -5.92 17.48 12.51
N PHE A 65 -6.07 16.26 12.95
CA PHE A 65 -7.38 15.62 13.03
C PHE A 65 -8.27 16.26 14.10
N ASN A 66 -7.72 16.56 15.28
CA ASN A 66 -8.43 17.24 16.37
C ASN A 66 -8.99 18.61 15.96
N HIS A 67 -8.26 19.34 15.10
CA HIS A 67 -8.70 20.63 14.55
C HIS A 67 -9.58 20.48 13.30
N ARG A 68 -10.14 19.31 13.04
CA ARG A 68 -10.98 18.98 11.89
C ARG A 68 -10.31 19.28 10.55
N MET A 69 -8.97 19.29 10.51
CA MET A 69 -8.20 19.47 9.30
C MET A 69 -8.10 18.12 8.56
N LYS A 70 -9.25 17.66 8.06
CA LYS A 70 -9.33 16.44 7.26
C LYS A 70 -8.88 16.75 5.85
N PHE A 71 -7.97 15.93 5.31
CA PHE A 71 -7.59 16.00 3.92
C PHE A 71 -7.73 14.63 3.26
N ILE A 72 -8.04 14.66 1.98
CA ILE A 72 -8.10 13.50 1.12
C ILE A 72 -7.64 13.93 -0.27
N SER A 73 -6.72 13.20 -0.87
CA SER A 73 -6.18 13.49 -2.20
C SER A 73 -5.86 12.20 -2.94
N VAL A 74 -5.83 12.28 -4.26
CA VAL A 74 -5.38 11.19 -5.14
C VAL A 74 -4.09 11.64 -5.80
N ASP A 75 -3.05 10.82 -5.71
CA ASP A 75 -1.80 11.03 -6.42
C ASP A 75 -2.04 10.88 -7.93
N THR A 76 -1.56 11.84 -8.70
CA THR A 76 -1.75 11.88 -10.17
C THR A 76 -0.91 10.86 -10.92
N THR A 77 0.13 10.30 -10.30
CA THR A 77 1.03 9.33 -10.92
C THR A 77 0.60 7.90 -10.63
N SER A 78 0.37 7.59 -9.36
CA SER A 78 0.05 6.22 -8.92
C SER A 78 -1.45 6.00 -8.66
N TYR A 79 -2.26 7.05 -8.76
CA TYR A 79 -3.69 7.06 -8.41
C TYR A 79 -3.99 6.57 -6.99
N ARG A 80 -3.00 6.65 -6.10
CA ARG A 80 -3.17 6.26 -4.70
C ARG A 80 -3.91 7.32 -3.91
N LEU A 81 -4.80 6.84 -3.05
CA LEU A 81 -5.51 7.71 -2.11
C LEU A 81 -4.60 8.05 -0.92
N HIS A 82 -4.44 9.34 -0.66
CA HIS A 82 -3.76 9.87 0.51
C HIS A 82 -4.74 10.65 1.38
N CYS A 83 -4.79 10.32 2.66
CA CYS A 83 -5.64 11.01 3.63
C CYS A 83 -5.01 10.94 5.04
N ASN A 84 -5.64 11.59 6.01
CA ASN A 84 -5.16 11.50 7.40
C ASN A 84 -4.98 10.05 7.88
N LEU A 85 -5.90 9.15 7.51
CA LEU A 85 -5.84 7.74 7.92
C LEU A 85 -4.68 6.97 7.26
N THR A 86 -4.37 7.24 5.99
CA THR A 86 -3.28 6.57 5.29
C THR A 86 -1.91 7.08 5.70
N ASN A 87 -1.82 8.36 6.08
CA ASN A 87 -0.57 9.03 6.39
C ASN A 87 -0.20 9.00 7.88
N ILE A 88 -1.13 8.63 8.76
CA ILE A 88 -0.83 8.52 10.19
C ILE A 88 -0.03 7.23 10.47
N ASN A 89 0.76 7.27 11.54
CA ASN A 89 1.45 6.07 12.04
C ASN A 89 0.45 4.91 12.23
N ALA A 90 0.82 3.72 11.74
CA ALA A 90 -0.06 2.54 11.73
C ALA A 90 -0.60 2.18 13.12
N GLU A 91 0.22 2.37 14.16
CA GLU A 91 -0.17 2.10 15.56
C GLU A 91 -1.29 3.01 16.08
N LEU A 92 -1.50 4.16 15.43
CA LEU A 92 -2.54 5.11 15.80
C LEU A 92 -3.88 4.86 15.08
N ARG A 93 -3.90 4.02 14.04
CA ARG A 93 -5.12 3.71 13.29
C ARG A 93 -6.20 3.06 14.16
N LYS A 94 -5.82 2.34 15.22
CA LYS A 94 -6.73 1.73 16.19
C LYS A 94 -7.59 2.71 17.00
N PHE A 95 -7.25 4.00 16.96
CA PHE A 95 -8.01 5.07 17.64
C PHE A 95 -9.03 5.74 16.74
N PHE A 96 -9.08 5.35 15.46
CA PHE A 96 -10.10 5.84 14.55
C PHE A 96 -11.40 5.04 14.67
N THR A 97 -12.49 5.73 14.42
CA THR A 97 -13.84 5.16 14.36
C THR A 97 -14.59 5.77 13.18
N VAL A 98 -15.56 5.05 12.65
CA VAL A 98 -16.57 5.57 11.72
C VAL A 98 -17.92 5.37 12.39
N ASP A 99 -18.63 6.46 12.62
CA ASP A 99 -19.91 6.46 13.34
C ASP A 99 -19.84 5.72 14.69
N GLY A 100 -18.76 5.97 15.44
CA GLY A 100 -18.48 5.33 16.73
C GLY A 100 -18.01 3.88 16.67
N GLN A 101 -17.99 3.25 15.50
CA GLN A 101 -17.57 1.87 15.32
C GLN A 101 -16.06 1.79 14.98
N LYS A 102 -15.38 0.79 15.53
CA LYS A 102 -13.96 0.55 15.26
C LYS A 102 -13.74 0.13 13.82
N LEU A 103 -12.64 0.60 13.25
CA LEU A 103 -12.21 0.17 11.91
C LEU A 103 -11.68 -1.28 11.97
N ALA A 104 -12.05 -2.08 10.96
CA ALA A 104 -11.35 -3.31 10.63
C ALA A 104 -10.29 -3.02 9.55
N GLN A 105 -9.17 -3.71 9.63
CA GLN A 105 -8.12 -3.65 8.60
C GLN A 105 -8.09 -4.96 7.83
N VAL A 106 -8.18 -4.85 6.51
CA VAL A 106 -8.00 -5.97 5.59
C VAL A 106 -6.82 -5.63 4.69
N ASP A 107 -5.87 -6.54 4.55
CA ASP A 107 -4.74 -6.42 3.65
C ASP A 107 -4.81 -7.49 2.56
N ILE A 108 -4.54 -7.10 1.32
CA ILE A 108 -4.49 -8.04 0.19
C ILE A 108 -3.06 -8.52 0.04
N SER A 109 -2.81 -9.76 0.42
CA SER A 109 -1.51 -10.39 0.22
C SER A 109 -1.17 -10.44 -1.27
N ASN A 110 0.10 -10.11 -1.59
CA ASN A 110 0.59 -10.13 -2.98
C ASN A 110 -0.25 -9.28 -3.94
N SER A 111 -0.77 -8.13 -3.50
CA SER A 111 -1.70 -7.29 -4.27
C SER A 111 -1.20 -6.95 -5.67
N GLN A 112 0.06 -6.58 -5.84
CA GLN A 112 0.60 -6.20 -7.15
C GLN A 112 0.75 -7.41 -8.09
N PRO A 113 1.33 -8.56 -7.69
CA PRO A 113 1.23 -9.78 -8.50
C PRO A 113 -0.21 -10.18 -8.82
N LEU A 114 -1.15 -10.00 -7.89
CA LEU A 114 -2.56 -10.31 -8.14
C LEU A 114 -3.14 -9.39 -9.22
N PHE A 115 -2.89 -8.09 -9.14
CA PHE A 115 -3.36 -7.14 -10.17
C PHE A 115 -2.74 -7.41 -11.54
N LEU A 116 -1.44 -7.77 -11.60
CA LEU A 116 -0.84 -8.22 -12.86
C LEU A 116 -1.61 -9.40 -13.43
N GLY A 117 -1.88 -10.43 -12.64
CA GLY A 117 -2.66 -11.60 -13.10
C GLY A 117 -4.07 -11.24 -13.56
N MET A 118 -4.73 -10.26 -12.91
CA MET A 118 -6.03 -9.78 -13.36
C MET A 118 -5.96 -9.05 -14.71
N VAL A 119 -4.92 -8.26 -14.95
CA VAL A 119 -4.68 -7.60 -16.25
C VAL A 119 -4.41 -8.64 -17.32
N MET A 120 -3.55 -9.64 -17.02
CA MET A 120 -3.21 -10.71 -17.98
C MET A 120 -4.41 -11.58 -18.33
N LYS A 121 -5.39 -11.73 -17.44
CA LYS A 121 -6.63 -12.47 -17.72
C LYS A 121 -7.42 -11.91 -18.91
N SER A 122 -7.26 -10.63 -19.20
CA SER A 122 -7.88 -9.97 -20.36
C SER A 122 -7.03 -10.05 -21.62
N ASN A 123 -5.82 -10.59 -21.52
CA ASN A 123 -4.89 -10.67 -22.64
C ASN A 123 -4.95 -12.06 -23.31
N THR A 124 -5.35 -12.11 -24.57
CA THR A 124 -5.52 -13.35 -25.33
C THR A 124 -4.20 -14.01 -25.75
N THR A 125 -3.06 -13.33 -25.58
CA THR A 125 -1.73 -13.89 -25.92
C THR A 125 -1.12 -14.70 -24.78
N VAL A 126 -1.68 -14.61 -23.56
CA VAL A 126 -1.19 -15.34 -22.40
C VAL A 126 -1.74 -16.77 -22.39
N ASP A 127 -0.85 -17.75 -22.19
CA ASP A 127 -1.26 -19.16 -22.07
C ASP A 127 -2.17 -19.35 -20.83
N PRO A 128 -3.40 -19.87 -21.00
CA PRO A 128 -4.32 -20.09 -19.90
C PRO A 128 -3.80 -21.02 -18.81
N VAL A 129 -2.98 -22.02 -19.16
CA VAL A 129 -2.39 -22.95 -18.19
C VAL A 129 -1.36 -22.24 -17.34
N GLU A 130 -0.53 -21.43 -17.94
CA GLU A 130 0.47 -20.62 -17.27
C GLU A 130 -0.19 -19.57 -16.36
N LEU A 131 -1.21 -18.88 -16.87
CA LEU A 131 -1.98 -17.90 -16.09
C LEU A 131 -2.64 -18.56 -14.86
N ASN A 132 -3.20 -19.74 -15.00
CA ASN A 132 -3.78 -20.48 -13.87
C ASN A 132 -2.72 -20.87 -12.84
N LYS A 133 -1.53 -21.33 -13.27
CA LYS A 133 -0.39 -21.61 -12.39
C LYS A 133 0.00 -20.35 -11.61
N TYR A 134 0.15 -19.23 -12.30
CA TYR A 134 0.50 -17.95 -11.74
C TYR A 134 -0.52 -17.48 -10.68
N LEU A 135 -1.80 -17.42 -11.07
CA LEU A 135 -2.88 -16.99 -10.16
C LEU A 135 -3.01 -17.89 -8.92
N LYS A 136 -2.83 -19.21 -9.09
CA LYS A 136 -2.85 -20.15 -7.95
C LYS A 136 -1.74 -19.83 -6.95
N LEU A 137 -0.53 -19.54 -7.40
CA LEU A 137 0.60 -19.18 -6.56
C LEU A 137 0.37 -17.84 -5.85
N VAL A 138 -0.16 -16.86 -6.57
CA VAL A 138 -0.44 -15.53 -6.02
C VAL A 138 -1.56 -15.58 -4.98
N CYS A 139 -2.68 -16.24 -5.28
CA CYS A 139 -3.83 -16.34 -4.38
C CYS A 139 -3.54 -17.20 -3.13
N SER A 140 -2.69 -18.23 -3.25
CA SER A 140 -2.28 -19.04 -2.09
C SER A 140 -1.23 -18.35 -1.21
N GLY A 141 -0.70 -17.18 -1.62
CA GLY A 141 0.36 -16.48 -0.92
C GLY A 141 1.76 -17.08 -1.11
N GLN A 142 1.91 -18.07 -1.99
CA GLN A 142 3.16 -18.82 -2.19
C GLN A 142 4.01 -18.31 -3.36
N PHE A 143 3.63 -17.21 -3.97
CA PHE A 143 4.29 -16.68 -5.16
C PHE A 143 5.79 -16.38 -4.92
N TYR A 144 6.14 -15.73 -3.82
CA TYR A 144 7.54 -15.40 -3.54
C TYR A 144 8.33 -16.62 -3.08
N GLU A 145 7.71 -17.54 -2.35
CA GLU A 145 8.30 -18.80 -1.94
C GLU A 145 8.67 -19.63 -3.17
N TYR A 146 7.78 -19.72 -4.13
CA TYR A 146 8.01 -20.41 -5.39
C TYR A 146 9.18 -19.78 -6.18
N LEU A 147 9.19 -18.46 -6.33
CA LEU A 147 10.31 -17.77 -7.03
C LEU A 147 11.63 -17.91 -6.27
N ALA A 148 11.60 -17.91 -4.95
CA ALA A 148 12.82 -18.10 -4.14
C ALA A 148 13.41 -19.51 -4.28
N GLU A 149 12.56 -20.52 -4.37
CA GLU A 149 12.97 -21.91 -4.64
C GLU A 149 13.63 -22.07 -6.01
N LYS A 150 13.11 -21.37 -7.03
CA LYS A 150 13.63 -21.39 -8.41
C LYS A 150 14.81 -20.47 -8.64
N ALA A 151 15.09 -19.56 -7.70
CA ALA A 151 16.16 -18.58 -7.86
C ALA A 151 17.55 -19.26 -7.85
N PRO A 152 18.45 -18.87 -8.77
CA PRO A 152 19.80 -19.43 -8.81
C PRO A 152 20.63 -18.96 -7.62
N GLY A 153 21.42 -19.88 -7.05
CA GLY A 153 22.37 -19.60 -5.96
C GLY A 153 21.93 -20.13 -4.59
N THR A 154 22.35 -19.46 -3.52
CA THR A 154 22.04 -19.89 -2.16
C THR A 154 20.54 -19.73 -1.88
N PRO A 155 19.88 -20.75 -1.29
CA PRO A 155 18.48 -20.66 -0.91
C PRO A 155 18.17 -19.45 -0.03
N PHE A 156 17.05 -18.78 -0.30
CA PHE A 156 16.58 -17.65 0.51
C PHE A 156 15.78 -18.16 1.71
N ASP A 157 16.19 -17.77 2.92
CA ASP A 157 15.39 -18.00 4.12
C ASP A 157 14.25 -16.97 4.21
N LEU A 158 13.14 -17.24 3.55
CA LEU A 158 11.97 -16.36 3.57
C LEU A 158 11.18 -16.38 4.90
N LYS A 159 11.58 -17.20 5.88
CA LYS A 159 11.07 -17.12 7.26
C LYS A 159 11.66 -15.92 7.98
N ASN A 160 12.84 -15.47 7.58
CA ASN A 160 13.41 -14.23 8.06
C ASN A 160 12.77 -13.03 7.36
N ASP A 161 12.10 -12.17 8.12
CA ASP A 161 11.36 -11.01 7.60
C ASP A 161 12.21 -10.03 6.80
N GLU A 162 13.46 -9.80 7.20
CA GLU A 162 14.37 -8.89 6.50
C GLU A 162 14.82 -9.47 5.15
N VAL A 163 15.12 -10.78 5.11
CA VAL A 163 15.43 -11.48 3.86
C VAL A 163 14.23 -11.47 2.94
N ARG A 164 13.03 -11.76 3.48
CA ARG A 164 11.78 -11.72 2.74
C ARG A 164 11.49 -10.35 2.15
N LYS A 165 11.65 -9.27 2.92
CA LYS A 165 11.46 -7.89 2.43
C LYS A 165 12.45 -7.54 1.30
N LYS A 166 13.72 -7.88 1.47
CA LYS A 166 14.76 -7.66 0.44
C LYS A 166 14.45 -8.43 -0.83
N PHE A 167 14.07 -9.70 -0.72
CA PHE A 167 13.70 -10.54 -1.86
C PHE A 167 12.49 -9.97 -2.60
N LYS A 168 11.40 -9.65 -1.89
CA LYS A 168 10.23 -8.99 -2.48
C LYS A 168 10.62 -7.72 -3.23
N LYS A 169 11.42 -6.84 -2.60
CA LYS A 169 11.88 -5.60 -3.23
C LYS A 169 12.67 -5.87 -4.52
N SER A 170 13.50 -6.91 -4.55
CA SER A 170 14.27 -7.29 -5.74
C SER A 170 13.37 -7.78 -6.88
N ILE A 171 12.36 -8.61 -6.59
CA ILE A 171 11.37 -9.03 -7.57
C ILE A 171 10.58 -7.82 -8.10
N PHE A 172 10.13 -6.93 -7.20
CA PHE A 172 9.41 -5.72 -7.60
C PHE A 172 10.23 -4.85 -8.56
N SER A 173 11.44 -4.47 -8.16
CA SER A 173 12.28 -3.58 -8.95
C SER A 173 12.81 -4.24 -10.22
N GLY A 174 12.96 -5.55 -10.23
CA GLY A 174 13.57 -6.28 -11.33
C GLY A 174 12.59 -6.91 -12.32
N VAL A 175 11.28 -6.93 -12.01
CA VAL A 175 10.27 -7.57 -12.86
C VAL A 175 9.12 -6.61 -13.18
N LEU A 176 8.58 -5.92 -12.16
CA LEU A 176 7.32 -5.18 -12.32
C LEU A 176 7.50 -3.70 -12.65
N PHE A 177 8.66 -3.09 -12.38
CA PHE A 177 8.87 -1.63 -12.46
C PHE A 177 10.14 -1.22 -13.19
N ASP A 178 10.65 -2.05 -14.10
CA ASP A 178 11.89 -1.75 -14.82
C ASP A 178 11.64 -1.26 -16.24
N GLU A 179 11.48 0.05 -16.38
CA GLU A 179 11.13 0.67 -17.67
C GLU A 179 12.33 0.92 -18.61
N ASN A 180 13.60 0.85 -18.15
CA ASN A 180 14.73 1.42 -18.90
C ASN A 180 16.01 0.58 -18.88
N ARG A 181 15.97 -0.74 -18.79
CA ARG A 181 17.19 -1.54 -18.76
C ARG A 181 17.60 -2.05 -20.13
N ILE A 182 18.88 -1.83 -20.44
CA ILE A 182 19.55 -2.40 -21.63
C ILE A 182 19.77 -3.91 -21.48
N LYS A 183 19.78 -4.44 -20.25
CA LYS A 183 19.95 -5.86 -19.96
C LYS A 183 18.94 -6.34 -18.93
N LEU A 184 18.34 -7.50 -19.19
CA LEU A 184 17.44 -8.16 -18.26
C LEU A 184 18.11 -8.44 -16.92
N SER A 185 17.43 -8.16 -15.82
CA SER A 185 17.90 -8.54 -14.50
C SER A 185 17.81 -10.05 -14.31
N LYS A 186 18.60 -10.60 -13.37
CA LYS A 186 18.48 -12.04 -13.04
C LYS A 186 17.06 -12.43 -12.57
N TRP A 187 16.32 -11.49 -12.00
CA TRP A 187 14.96 -11.70 -11.53
C TRP A 187 13.94 -11.71 -12.66
N GLU A 188 14.16 -10.88 -13.64
CA GLU A 188 13.38 -10.84 -14.88
C GLU A 188 13.60 -12.10 -15.71
N LEU A 189 14.85 -12.55 -15.87
CA LEU A 189 15.17 -13.82 -16.49
C LEU A 189 14.52 -15.00 -15.76
N LEU A 190 14.56 -15.02 -14.44
CA LEU A 190 13.89 -16.04 -13.64
C LEU A 190 12.37 -16.01 -13.89
N PHE A 191 11.77 -14.82 -13.87
CA PHE A 191 10.35 -14.67 -14.08
C PHE A 191 9.91 -15.11 -15.49
N GLN A 192 10.64 -14.69 -16.52
CA GLN A 192 10.39 -15.10 -17.91
C GLN A 192 10.56 -16.61 -18.13
N ASN A 193 11.50 -17.24 -17.44
CA ASN A 193 11.68 -18.71 -17.51
C ASN A 193 10.51 -19.46 -16.88
N GLU A 194 9.94 -18.92 -15.81
CA GLU A 194 8.82 -19.57 -15.09
C GLU A 194 7.44 -19.22 -15.65
N PHE A 195 7.34 -18.06 -16.30
CA PHE A 195 6.11 -17.48 -16.86
C PHE A 195 6.40 -16.79 -18.21
N PRO A 196 6.74 -17.55 -19.25
CA PRO A 196 7.20 -17.00 -20.55
C PRO A 196 6.13 -16.23 -21.32
N THR A 197 4.85 -16.42 -21.03
CA THR A 197 3.75 -15.69 -21.71
C THR A 197 3.18 -14.55 -20.85
N ILE A 198 3.59 -14.42 -19.57
CA ILE A 198 3.24 -13.34 -18.66
C ILE A 198 4.38 -12.32 -18.62
#